data_259c54c76bc5e4fced11f36696d83bc9
#
_entry.id   259c54c76bc5e4fced11f36696d83bc9
#
_cell.length_a   1.000
_cell.length_b   1.000
_cell.length_c   1.000
_cell.angle_alpha   90.00
_cell.angle_beta   90.00
_cell.angle_gamma   90.00
#
_symmetry.space_group_name_H-M   'P 1'
#
loop_
_entity.id
_entity.type
_entity.pdbx_description
1 polymer ?
#
loop_
_entity_poly.entity_id
_entity_poly.type
_entity_poly.pdbx_seq_one_letter_code
_entity_poly.pdbx_strand_id
1 'polypeptide(L)'
;MTLRVVLADDQAVVREGLVTLLGLLPGVEVVGAAADGLAALALVAEHHPDVVLVDLRMPRCDGVETTERVRAEHPGTEVVVLTTYADDESLLAALRAGARGFLTKDADAEAIARALRSAAAGQSTVDGELQRRLVEAATRGAPRRVKEVDGLTAREVEVLRLIAAGLSNTEIARTLVVSEATVKTHVNHLFAKAGLRDRAQAVAFAYRAGIAG
;
A
#
# COMPACT_ATOMS: atom_id res chain seq x y z
N MET A 1 -13.30 15.58 -25.72
CA MET A 1 -13.18 14.13 -25.53
C MET A 1 -13.58 13.86 -24.08
N THR A 2 -14.50 12.95 -23.83
CA THR A 2 -14.96 12.61 -22.47
C THR A 2 -14.02 11.60 -21.87
N LEU A 3 -13.55 11.86 -20.65
CA LEU A 3 -12.64 11.00 -19.91
C LEU A 3 -13.46 9.88 -19.23
N ARG A 4 -13.18 8.63 -19.59
CA ARG A 4 -13.89 7.45 -19.07
C ARG A 4 -13.15 6.90 -17.87
N VAL A 5 -13.86 6.76 -16.75
CA VAL A 5 -13.28 6.42 -15.45
C VAL A 5 -13.98 5.18 -14.86
N VAL A 6 -13.21 4.21 -14.39
CA VAL A 6 -13.68 3.18 -13.46
C VAL A 6 -13.25 3.58 -12.06
N LEU A 7 -14.17 3.45 -11.10
CA LEU A 7 -13.94 3.73 -9.69
C LEU A 7 -13.92 2.42 -8.89
N ALA A 8 -12.95 2.26 -7.98
CA ALA A 8 -12.87 1.13 -7.06
C ALA A 8 -12.66 1.62 -5.62
N ASP A 9 -13.61 1.30 -4.74
CA ASP A 9 -13.59 1.64 -3.31
C ASP A 9 -14.48 0.66 -2.55
N ASP A 10 -14.02 0.07 -1.45
CA ASP A 10 -14.80 -0.91 -0.69
C ASP A 10 -15.93 -0.26 0.14
N GLN A 11 -15.80 1.03 0.48
CA GLN A 11 -16.77 1.77 1.26
C GLN A 11 -17.91 2.27 0.37
N ALA A 12 -19.11 1.67 0.51
CA ALA A 12 -20.27 1.97 -0.34
C ALA A 12 -20.62 3.48 -0.35
N VAL A 13 -20.62 4.13 0.80
CA VAL A 13 -20.95 5.57 0.92
C VAL A 13 -19.93 6.44 0.19
N VAL A 14 -18.64 6.13 0.30
CA VAL A 14 -17.56 6.85 -0.40
C VAL A 14 -17.69 6.63 -1.90
N ARG A 15 -17.88 5.38 -2.32
CA ARG A 15 -18.02 5.01 -3.72
C ARG A 15 -19.20 5.71 -4.39
N GLU A 16 -20.39 5.70 -3.77
CA GLU A 16 -21.59 6.37 -4.28
C GLU A 16 -21.41 7.89 -4.32
N GLY A 17 -20.78 8.46 -3.29
CA GLY A 17 -20.44 9.88 -3.25
C GLY A 17 -19.50 10.30 -4.37
N LEU A 18 -18.45 9.52 -4.61
CA LEU A 18 -17.50 9.77 -5.70
C LEU A 18 -18.12 9.61 -7.08
N VAL A 19 -18.99 8.60 -7.29
CA VAL A 19 -19.74 8.45 -8.56
C VAL A 19 -20.57 9.70 -8.83
N THR A 20 -21.29 10.18 -7.82
CA THR A 20 -22.10 11.39 -7.94
C THR A 20 -21.21 12.61 -8.22
N LEU A 21 -20.14 12.79 -7.47
CA LEU A 21 -19.23 13.91 -7.60
C LEU A 21 -18.57 13.96 -8.98
N LEU A 22 -18.05 12.83 -9.45
CA LEU A 22 -17.41 12.72 -10.76
C LEU A 22 -18.39 12.91 -11.91
N GLY A 23 -19.64 12.45 -11.74
CA GLY A 23 -20.71 12.67 -12.73
C GLY A 23 -21.13 14.14 -12.91
N LEU A 24 -20.83 15.01 -11.93
CA LEU A 24 -21.05 16.46 -12.04
C LEU A 24 -19.90 17.20 -12.75
N LEU A 25 -18.76 16.53 -12.96
CA LEU A 25 -17.59 17.15 -13.56
C LEU A 25 -17.69 17.18 -15.10
N PRO A 26 -17.54 18.34 -15.74
CA PRO A 26 -17.60 18.43 -17.20
C PRO A 26 -16.52 17.57 -17.87
N GLY A 27 -16.96 16.71 -18.78
CA GLY A 27 -16.07 15.87 -19.57
C GLY A 27 -15.48 14.67 -18.83
N VAL A 28 -16.11 14.24 -17.72
CA VAL A 28 -15.82 12.99 -17.00
C VAL A 28 -17.04 12.09 -17.05
N GLU A 29 -16.84 10.81 -17.32
CA GLU A 29 -17.88 9.78 -17.34
C GLU A 29 -17.43 8.60 -16.47
N VAL A 30 -18.17 8.27 -15.44
CA VAL A 30 -17.96 7.05 -14.66
C VAL A 30 -18.61 5.89 -15.38
N VAL A 31 -17.83 5.04 -16.01
CA VAL A 31 -18.31 3.89 -16.80
C VAL A 31 -18.47 2.62 -15.96
N GLY A 32 -18.01 2.63 -14.71
CA GLY A 32 -18.19 1.53 -13.78
C GLY A 32 -17.70 1.87 -12.38
N ALA A 33 -18.30 1.21 -11.38
CA ALA A 33 -17.93 1.34 -9.97
C ALA A 33 -17.87 -0.05 -9.30
N ALA A 34 -16.78 -0.34 -8.61
CA ALA A 34 -16.45 -1.63 -8.01
C ALA A 34 -16.22 -1.52 -6.51
N ALA A 35 -16.53 -2.58 -5.77
CA ALA A 35 -16.29 -2.68 -4.33
C ALA A 35 -14.95 -3.35 -3.96
N ASP A 36 -14.20 -3.80 -4.94
CA ASP A 36 -12.88 -4.44 -4.78
C ASP A 36 -12.13 -4.47 -6.11
N GLY A 37 -10.84 -4.83 -6.04
CA GLY A 37 -9.97 -4.84 -7.20
C GLY A 37 -10.34 -5.87 -8.27
N LEU A 38 -10.86 -7.05 -7.89
CA LEU A 38 -11.26 -8.06 -8.88
C LEU A 38 -12.44 -7.59 -9.73
N ALA A 39 -13.44 -6.96 -9.08
CA ALA A 39 -14.57 -6.36 -9.78
C ALA A 39 -14.12 -5.17 -10.65
N ALA A 40 -13.16 -4.36 -10.15
CA ALA A 40 -12.58 -3.27 -10.93
C ALA A 40 -11.88 -3.77 -12.20
N LEU A 41 -11.08 -4.83 -12.11
CA LEU A 41 -10.40 -5.44 -13.26
C LEU A 41 -11.38 -5.96 -14.32
N ALA A 42 -12.49 -6.57 -13.89
CA ALA A 42 -13.55 -6.99 -14.81
C ALA A 42 -14.16 -5.78 -15.58
N LEU A 43 -14.45 -4.69 -14.86
CA LEU A 43 -14.95 -3.45 -15.48
C LEU A 43 -13.93 -2.80 -16.41
N VAL A 44 -12.64 -2.85 -16.08
CA VAL A 44 -11.57 -2.35 -16.95
C VAL A 44 -11.52 -3.15 -18.25
N ALA A 45 -11.62 -4.47 -18.17
CA ALA A 45 -11.63 -5.34 -19.34
C ALA A 45 -12.86 -5.13 -20.23
N GLU A 46 -14.03 -4.84 -19.64
CA GLU A 46 -15.28 -4.62 -20.34
C GLU A 46 -15.34 -3.22 -20.99
N HIS A 47 -14.96 -2.20 -20.22
CA HIS A 47 -15.21 -0.81 -20.63
C HIS A 47 -14.00 -0.09 -21.24
N HIS A 48 -12.80 -0.62 -21.10
CA HIS A 48 -11.55 0.01 -21.55
C HIS A 48 -11.48 1.50 -21.16
N PRO A 49 -11.51 1.84 -19.84
CA PRO A 49 -11.49 3.21 -19.38
C PRO A 49 -10.13 3.87 -19.63
N ASP A 50 -10.11 5.20 -19.69
CA ASP A 50 -8.86 5.95 -19.75
C ASP A 50 -8.10 5.89 -18.41
N VAL A 51 -8.85 5.91 -17.30
CA VAL A 51 -8.28 5.94 -15.94
C VAL A 51 -9.09 5.06 -14.98
N VAL A 52 -8.38 4.38 -14.08
CA VAL A 52 -8.97 3.78 -12.86
C VAL A 52 -8.64 4.66 -11.67
N LEU A 53 -9.66 5.07 -10.92
CA LEU A 53 -9.52 5.70 -9.62
C LEU A 53 -9.71 4.62 -8.55
N VAL A 54 -8.67 4.31 -7.79
CA VAL A 54 -8.64 3.12 -6.91
C VAL A 54 -8.24 3.46 -5.48
N ASP A 55 -8.98 2.94 -4.49
CA ASP A 55 -8.51 2.92 -3.12
C ASP A 55 -7.42 1.87 -2.93
N LEU A 56 -6.44 2.18 -2.08
CA LEU A 56 -5.36 1.24 -1.75
C LEU A 56 -5.84 0.05 -0.91
N ARG A 57 -6.79 0.29 0.01
CA ARG A 57 -7.23 -0.73 0.95
C ARG A 57 -8.59 -1.29 0.56
N MET A 58 -8.59 -2.39 -0.15
CA MET A 58 -9.79 -3.12 -0.52
C MET A 58 -9.63 -4.61 -0.21
N PRO A 59 -10.74 -5.33 0.07
CA PRO A 59 -10.71 -6.78 0.28
C PRO A 59 -10.41 -7.52 -1.03
N ARG A 60 -9.93 -8.75 -0.93
CA ARG A 60 -9.70 -9.73 -2.02
C ARG A 60 -8.56 -9.37 -2.99
N CYS A 61 -8.55 -8.20 -3.52
CA CYS A 61 -7.52 -7.64 -4.38
C CYS A 61 -7.39 -6.17 -4.00
N ASP A 62 -6.27 -5.79 -3.43
CA ASP A 62 -6.02 -4.42 -2.97
C ASP A 62 -5.66 -3.46 -4.13
N GLY A 63 -5.49 -2.18 -3.81
CA GLY A 63 -5.20 -1.18 -4.83
C GLY A 63 -3.81 -1.33 -5.45
N VAL A 64 -2.84 -1.91 -4.74
CA VAL A 64 -1.50 -2.16 -5.30
C VAL A 64 -1.57 -3.28 -6.33
N GLU A 65 -2.14 -4.43 -5.98
CA GLU A 65 -2.33 -5.56 -6.90
C GLU A 65 -3.21 -5.16 -8.09
N THR A 66 -4.29 -4.39 -7.84
CA THR A 66 -5.14 -3.86 -8.91
C THR A 66 -4.32 -3.00 -9.87
N THR A 67 -3.46 -2.11 -9.35
CA THR A 67 -2.58 -1.26 -10.18
C THR A 67 -1.63 -2.10 -11.02
N GLU A 68 -0.94 -3.08 -10.42
CA GLU A 68 -0.01 -3.97 -11.13
C GLU A 68 -0.71 -4.68 -12.30
N ARG A 69 -1.89 -5.24 -12.05
CA ARG A 69 -2.65 -5.96 -13.06
C ARG A 69 -3.20 -5.06 -14.15
N VAL A 70 -3.76 -3.90 -13.82
CA VAL A 70 -4.20 -2.91 -14.82
C VAL A 70 -3.04 -2.50 -15.72
N ARG A 71 -1.87 -2.20 -15.15
CA ARG A 71 -0.70 -1.77 -15.93
C ARG A 71 -0.13 -2.89 -16.82
N ALA A 72 -0.22 -4.14 -16.40
CA ALA A 72 0.26 -5.29 -17.15
C ALA A 72 -0.72 -5.73 -18.26
N GLU A 73 -2.02 -5.81 -17.93
CA GLU A 73 -3.06 -6.37 -18.79
C GLU A 73 -3.73 -5.29 -19.69
N HIS A 74 -3.77 -4.02 -19.24
CA HIS A 74 -4.44 -2.90 -19.88
C HIS A 74 -3.52 -1.66 -19.97
N PRO A 75 -2.43 -1.69 -20.76
CA PRO A 75 -1.42 -0.62 -20.79
C PRO A 75 -1.94 0.75 -21.27
N GLY A 76 -3.12 0.79 -21.90
CA GLY A 76 -3.82 2.02 -22.28
C GLY A 76 -4.62 2.67 -21.16
N THR A 77 -4.78 1.99 -20.02
CA THR A 77 -5.52 2.50 -18.85
C THR A 77 -4.54 2.96 -17.79
N GLU A 78 -4.63 4.21 -17.38
CA GLU A 78 -3.81 4.77 -16.31
C GLU A 78 -4.47 4.57 -14.94
N VAL A 79 -3.69 4.67 -13.85
CA VAL A 79 -4.18 4.46 -12.49
C VAL A 79 -3.91 5.67 -11.62
N VAL A 80 -4.94 6.14 -10.93
CA VAL A 80 -4.88 7.17 -9.89
C VAL A 80 -5.33 6.55 -8.57
N VAL A 81 -4.49 6.67 -7.56
CA VAL A 81 -4.76 6.21 -6.20
C VAL A 81 -5.48 7.30 -5.42
N LEU A 82 -6.58 6.93 -4.74
CA LEU A 82 -7.31 7.79 -3.83
C LEU A 82 -7.40 7.10 -2.46
N THR A 83 -6.78 7.65 -1.42
CA THR A 83 -6.69 6.98 -0.11
C THR A 83 -6.86 7.93 1.08
N THR A 84 -7.40 7.45 2.20
CA THR A 84 -7.48 8.23 3.44
C THR A 84 -6.17 8.21 4.22
N TYR A 85 -5.62 7.01 4.41
CA TYR A 85 -4.39 6.78 5.17
C TYR A 85 -3.66 5.57 4.56
N ALA A 86 -2.75 5.81 3.64
CA ALA A 86 -1.80 4.79 3.26
C ALA A 86 -0.59 4.87 4.19
N ASP A 87 -0.08 3.73 4.61
CA ASP A 87 1.28 3.66 5.14
C ASP A 87 2.28 3.93 4.01
N ASP A 88 3.48 4.38 4.37
CA ASP A 88 4.50 4.74 3.40
C ASP A 88 4.90 3.58 2.48
N GLU A 89 4.77 2.33 2.96
CA GLU A 89 5.09 1.12 2.20
C GLU A 89 4.05 0.88 1.09
N SER A 90 2.77 1.00 1.39
CA SER A 90 1.68 0.87 0.41
C SER A 90 1.75 1.97 -0.67
N LEU A 91 2.08 3.20 -0.29
CA LEU A 91 2.28 4.30 -1.25
C LEU A 91 3.44 4.02 -2.21
N LEU A 92 4.60 3.58 -1.67
CA LEU A 92 5.76 3.23 -2.48
C LEU A 92 5.49 2.01 -3.37
N ALA A 93 4.73 1.02 -2.87
CA ALA A 93 4.35 -0.15 -3.66
C ALA A 93 3.45 0.25 -4.84
N ALA A 94 2.43 1.08 -4.62
CA ALA A 94 1.56 1.57 -5.68
C ALA A 94 2.32 2.42 -6.74
N LEU A 95 3.30 3.22 -6.29
CA LEU A 95 4.17 3.96 -7.20
C LEU A 95 5.01 3.00 -8.08
N ARG A 96 5.59 1.96 -7.49
CA ARG A 96 6.35 0.93 -8.22
C ARG A 96 5.47 0.11 -9.16
N ALA A 97 4.22 -0.14 -8.78
CA ALA A 97 3.21 -0.78 -9.60
C ALA A 97 2.81 0.06 -10.83
N GLY A 98 3.17 1.34 -10.85
CA GLY A 98 2.97 2.23 -11.99
C GLY A 98 1.77 3.17 -11.87
N ALA A 99 1.27 3.43 -10.66
CA ALA A 99 0.27 4.47 -10.45
C ALA A 99 0.80 5.85 -10.88
N ARG A 100 -0.04 6.61 -11.60
CA ARG A 100 0.30 7.95 -12.13
C ARG A 100 -0.15 9.08 -11.23
N GLY A 101 -1.18 8.85 -10.41
CA GLY A 101 -1.72 9.86 -9.52
C GLY A 101 -1.88 9.36 -8.11
N PHE A 102 -1.71 10.27 -7.14
CA PHE A 102 -1.91 9.99 -5.73
C PHE A 102 -2.63 11.16 -5.09
N LEU A 103 -3.82 10.89 -4.56
CA LEU A 103 -4.68 11.85 -3.88
C LEU A 103 -5.14 11.30 -2.53
N THR A 104 -5.39 12.19 -1.60
CA THR A 104 -6.11 11.87 -0.37
C THR A 104 -7.63 11.91 -0.61
N LYS A 105 -8.42 11.14 0.16
CA LYS A 105 -9.90 11.08 0.00
C LYS A 105 -10.61 12.37 0.44
N ASP A 106 -9.89 13.33 1.00
CA ASP A 106 -10.36 14.70 1.29
C ASP A 106 -10.08 15.70 0.15
N ALA A 107 -9.49 15.23 -0.96
CA ALA A 107 -9.28 16.03 -2.14
C ALA A 107 -10.62 16.55 -2.70
N ASP A 108 -10.66 17.81 -3.11
CA ASP A 108 -11.83 18.39 -3.74
C ASP A 108 -12.05 17.86 -5.17
N ALA A 109 -13.25 18.10 -5.69
CA ALA A 109 -13.65 17.63 -7.02
C ALA A 109 -12.70 18.12 -8.14
N GLU A 110 -12.20 19.35 -8.02
CA GLU A 110 -11.28 19.91 -9.01
C GLU A 110 -9.91 19.24 -8.95
N ALA A 111 -9.39 18.96 -7.76
CA ALA A 111 -8.13 18.23 -7.59
C ALA A 111 -8.22 16.81 -8.20
N ILE A 112 -9.33 16.10 -7.93
CA ILE A 112 -9.58 14.79 -8.53
C ILE A 112 -9.66 14.91 -10.05
N ALA A 113 -10.43 15.85 -10.59
CA ALA A 113 -10.53 16.05 -12.04
C ALA A 113 -9.19 16.37 -12.70
N ARG A 114 -8.37 17.22 -12.06
CA ARG A 114 -7.01 17.54 -12.56
C ARG A 114 -6.13 16.31 -12.58
N ALA A 115 -6.13 15.51 -11.51
CA ALA A 115 -5.31 14.30 -11.42
C ALA A 115 -5.72 13.26 -12.47
N LEU A 116 -7.02 13.03 -12.66
CA LEU A 116 -7.54 12.11 -13.68
C LEU A 116 -7.13 12.55 -15.09
N ARG A 117 -7.28 13.84 -15.43
CA ARG A 117 -6.87 14.37 -16.76
C ARG A 117 -5.36 14.31 -16.96
N SER A 118 -4.57 14.62 -15.94
CA SER A 118 -3.11 14.53 -15.99
C SER A 118 -2.66 13.08 -16.21
N ALA A 119 -3.25 12.12 -15.48
CA ALA A 119 -2.96 10.71 -15.64
C ALA A 119 -3.29 10.23 -17.04
N ALA A 120 -4.47 10.55 -17.58
CA ALA A 120 -4.86 10.21 -18.94
C ALA A 120 -3.93 10.81 -20.03
N ALA A 121 -3.30 11.96 -19.73
CA ALA A 121 -2.27 12.56 -20.58
C ALA A 121 -0.86 11.96 -20.35
N GLY A 122 -0.73 10.90 -19.55
CA GLY A 122 0.55 10.26 -19.21
C GLY A 122 1.41 11.05 -18.22
N GLN A 123 0.86 12.10 -17.59
CA GLN A 123 1.55 12.92 -16.60
C GLN A 123 1.30 12.38 -15.19
N SER A 124 2.27 12.55 -14.30
CA SER A 124 2.12 12.17 -12.90
C SER A 124 1.66 13.35 -12.05
N THR A 125 0.72 13.11 -11.14
CA THR A 125 0.23 14.09 -10.18
C THR A 125 0.23 13.46 -8.79
N VAL A 126 0.87 14.13 -7.84
CA VAL A 126 0.91 13.69 -6.43
C VAL A 126 0.47 14.85 -5.57
N ASP A 127 -0.47 14.61 -4.67
CA ASP A 127 -0.83 15.58 -3.64
C ASP A 127 0.39 15.98 -2.80
N GLY A 128 0.49 17.25 -2.39
CA GLY A 128 1.68 17.80 -1.73
C GLY A 128 2.05 17.09 -0.43
N GLU A 129 1.08 16.63 0.35
CA GLU A 129 1.33 15.85 1.56
C GLU A 129 1.85 14.44 1.22
N LEU A 130 1.20 13.76 0.28
CA LEU A 130 1.64 12.44 -0.20
C LEU A 130 2.99 12.51 -0.90
N GLN A 131 3.29 13.58 -1.63
CA GLN A 131 4.60 13.81 -2.24
C GLN A 131 5.69 13.90 -1.17
N ARG A 132 5.48 14.70 -0.12
CA ARG A 132 6.41 14.79 1.01
C ARG A 132 6.65 13.43 1.65
N ARG A 133 5.59 12.67 1.91
CA ARG A 133 5.67 11.32 2.49
C ARG A 133 6.41 10.34 1.59
N LEU A 134 6.16 10.37 0.28
CA LEU A 134 6.89 9.53 -0.70
C LEU A 134 8.38 9.86 -0.72
N VAL A 135 8.74 11.16 -0.69
CA VAL A 135 10.15 11.59 -0.62
C VAL A 135 10.79 11.13 0.68
N GLU A 136 10.13 11.33 1.82
CA GLU A 136 10.63 10.87 3.12
C GLU A 136 10.76 9.35 3.19
N ALA A 137 9.81 8.60 2.65
CA ALA A 137 9.87 7.14 2.60
C ALA A 137 11.00 6.65 1.68
N ALA A 138 11.19 7.31 0.54
CA ALA A 138 12.28 7.00 -0.39
C ALA A 138 13.67 7.33 0.19
N THR A 139 13.76 8.40 0.97
CA THR A 139 15.03 8.86 1.59
C THR A 139 15.34 8.12 2.88
N ARG A 140 14.34 7.65 3.63
CA ARG A 140 14.54 6.77 4.80
C ARG A 140 15.16 5.42 4.42
N GLY A 141 15.37 5.18 3.14
CA GLY A 141 15.70 3.88 2.58
C GLY A 141 14.44 3.00 2.62
N ALA A 142 14.08 2.37 1.50
CA ALA A 142 13.10 1.27 1.54
C ALA A 142 13.47 0.41 2.75
N PRO A 143 12.49 -0.06 3.57
CA PRO A 143 12.81 -1.03 4.60
C PRO A 143 13.70 -2.04 3.90
N ARG A 144 14.98 -2.11 4.32
CA ARG A 144 15.93 -3.05 3.72
C ARG A 144 15.14 -4.34 3.64
N ARG A 145 14.84 -4.81 2.41
CA ARG A 145 14.26 -6.16 2.26
C ARG A 145 15.08 -6.96 3.22
N VAL A 146 14.44 -7.39 4.30
CA VAL A 146 15.11 -8.20 5.29
C VAL A 146 15.68 -9.30 4.43
N LYS A 147 17.01 -9.31 4.25
CA LYS A 147 17.67 -10.45 3.63
C LYS A 147 17.03 -11.61 4.35
N GLU A 148 16.34 -12.48 3.60
CA GLU A 148 15.80 -13.67 4.18
C GLU A 148 16.92 -14.21 5.03
N VAL A 149 16.79 -14.05 6.34
CA VAL A 149 17.75 -14.68 7.24
C VAL A 149 17.31 -16.11 7.16
N ASP A 150 18.06 -16.91 6.41
CA ASP A 150 17.71 -18.26 6.02
C ASP A 150 17.08 -18.99 7.21
N GLY A 151 15.80 -19.36 7.03
CA GLY A 151 15.02 -20.09 8.01
C GLY A 151 14.13 -19.30 8.97
N LEU A 152 14.21 -17.95 9.04
CA LEU A 152 13.32 -17.14 9.89
C LEU A 152 12.07 -16.72 9.14
N THR A 153 10.91 -16.82 9.79
CA THR A 153 9.66 -16.26 9.28
C THR A 153 9.63 -14.73 9.43
N ALA A 154 8.79 -14.04 8.64
CA ALA A 154 8.59 -12.59 8.76
C ALA A 154 8.27 -12.16 10.20
N ARG A 155 7.47 -12.96 10.92
CA ARG A 155 7.10 -12.67 12.33
C ARG A 155 8.28 -12.83 13.30
N GLU A 156 9.14 -13.80 13.08
CA GLU A 156 10.35 -13.99 13.86
C GLU A 156 11.36 -12.87 13.64
N VAL A 157 11.47 -12.38 12.43
CA VAL A 157 12.30 -11.21 12.08
C VAL A 157 11.76 -9.94 12.73
N GLU A 158 10.45 -9.74 12.74
CA GLU A 158 9.81 -8.60 13.41
C GLU A 158 10.05 -8.64 14.93
N VAL A 159 9.90 -9.79 15.55
CA VAL A 159 10.23 -10.00 16.97
C VAL A 159 11.73 -9.74 17.23
N LEU A 160 12.62 -10.20 16.37
CA LEU A 160 14.06 -9.97 16.48
C LEU A 160 14.42 -8.48 16.42
N ARG A 161 13.75 -7.72 15.54
CA ARG A 161 13.93 -6.26 15.45
C ARG A 161 13.53 -5.56 16.74
N LEU A 162 12.41 -5.93 17.33
CA LEU A 162 11.95 -5.36 18.61
C LEU A 162 12.84 -5.77 19.78
N ILE A 163 13.40 -6.98 19.76
CA ILE A 163 14.43 -7.39 20.72
C ILE A 163 15.69 -6.51 20.60
N ALA A 164 16.14 -6.24 19.38
CA ALA A 164 17.29 -5.40 19.14
C ALA A 164 17.06 -3.93 19.53
N ALA A 165 15.82 -3.46 19.45
CA ALA A 165 15.40 -2.17 19.95
C ALA A 165 15.27 -2.11 21.50
N GLY A 166 15.57 -3.20 22.20
CA GLY A 166 15.60 -3.25 23.67
C GLY A 166 14.27 -3.56 24.35
N LEU A 167 13.18 -3.82 23.61
CA LEU A 167 11.85 -4.06 24.17
C LEU A 167 11.77 -5.39 24.91
N SER A 168 11.16 -5.42 26.11
CA SER A 168 10.80 -6.65 26.82
C SER A 168 9.71 -7.45 26.07
N ASN A 169 9.52 -8.72 26.44
CA ASN A 169 8.46 -9.54 25.84
C ASN A 169 7.05 -8.96 26.04
N THR A 170 6.82 -8.30 27.18
CA THR A 170 5.55 -7.61 27.49
C THR A 170 5.33 -6.40 26.56
N GLU A 171 6.38 -5.62 26.30
CA GLU A 171 6.31 -4.48 25.37
C GLU A 171 6.15 -4.95 23.94
N ILE A 172 6.86 -6.00 23.53
CA ILE A 172 6.70 -6.64 22.22
C ILE A 172 5.27 -7.14 22.04
N ALA A 173 4.69 -7.78 23.06
CA ALA A 173 3.31 -8.28 23.03
C ALA A 173 2.31 -7.13 22.79
N ARG A 174 2.51 -5.98 23.44
CA ARG A 174 1.68 -4.77 23.23
C ARG A 174 1.87 -4.21 21.84
N THR A 175 3.10 -4.07 21.37
CA THR A 175 3.42 -3.54 20.04
C THR A 175 2.82 -4.38 18.91
N LEU A 176 2.87 -5.71 19.06
CA LEU A 176 2.41 -6.66 18.06
C LEU A 176 0.94 -7.08 18.23
N VAL A 177 0.26 -6.56 19.26
CA VAL A 177 -1.14 -6.86 19.61
C VAL A 177 -1.38 -8.38 19.76
N VAL A 178 -0.50 -9.06 20.51
CA VAL A 178 -0.58 -10.50 20.78
C VAL A 178 -0.38 -10.79 22.28
N SER A 179 -0.57 -12.04 22.71
CA SER A 179 -0.26 -12.43 24.09
C SER A 179 1.25 -12.54 24.32
N GLU A 180 1.70 -12.32 25.56
CA GLU A 180 3.11 -12.53 25.94
C GLU A 180 3.55 -14.00 25.72
N ALA A 181 2.64 -14.95 25.89
CA ALA A 181 2.89 -16.36 25.57
C ALA A 181 3.21 -16.59 24.10
N THR A 182 2.50 -15.87 23.20
CA THR A 182 2.75 -15.90 21.77
C THR A 182 4.13 -15.33 21.44
N VAL A 183 4.53 -14.22 22.08
CA VAL A 183 5.87 -13.66 21.91
C VAL A 183 6.94 -14.64 22.37
N LYS A 184 6.78 -15.28 23.54
CA LYS A 184 7.72 -16.30 24.04
C LYS A 184 7.88 -17.45 23.04
N THR A 185 6.81 -17.89 22.43
CA THR A 185 6.86 -18.92 21.38
C THR A 185 7.69 -18.48 20.17
N HIS A 186 7.46 -17.28 19.65
CA HIS A 186 8.26 -16.73 18.55
C HIS A 186 9.74 -16.57 18.92
N VAL A 187 10.05 -16.09 20.13
CA VAL A 187 11.43 -15.95 20.62
C VAL A 187 12.12 -17.33 20.70
N ASN A 188 11.44 -18.35 21.20
CA ASN A 188 12.02 -19.70 21.28
C ASN A 188 12.28 -20.28 19.88
N HIS A 189 11.36 -20.13 18.94
CA HIS A 189 11.55 -20.59 17.57
C HIS A 189 12.68 -19.81 16.87
N LEU A 190 12.72 -18.50 17.03
CA LEU A 190 13.79 -17.65 16.56
C LEU A 190 15.16 -18.11 17.08
N PHE A 191 15.28 -18.34 18.38
CA PHE A 191 16.55 -18.76 19.01
C PHE A 191 16.98 -20.14 18.48
N ALA A 192 16.04 -21.09 18.39
CA ALA A 192 16.31 -22.42 17.86
C ALA A 192 16.79 -22.37 16.40
N LYS A 193 16.11 -21.59 15.55
CA LYS A 193 16.43 -21.49 14.11
C LYS A 193 17.74 -20.74 13.84
N ALA A 194 18.01 -19.67 14.59
CA ALA A 194 19.21 -18.87 14.44
C ALA A 194 20.41 -19.37 15.28
N GLY A 195 20.26 -20.46 16.03
CA GLY A 195 21.32 -21.01 16.88
C GLY A 195 21.74 -20.10 18.05
N LEU A 196 20.80 -19.30 18.55
CA LEU A 196 21.03 -18.30 19.61
C LEU A 196 20.72 -18.91 20.98
N ARG A 197 21.52 -18.56 21.99
CA ARG A 197 21.40 -19.09 23.36
C ARG A 197 20.72 -18.11 24.31
N ASP A 198 20.80 -16.83 24.03
CA ASP A 198 20.28 -15.79 24.90
C ASP A 198 19.90 -14.52 24.11
N ARG A 199 19.27 -13.57 24.82
CA ARG A 199 18.81 -12.31 24.27
C ARG A 199 19.94 -11.41 23.79
N ALA A 200 21.11 -11.42 24.47
CA ALA A 200 22.24 -10.60 24.07
C ALA A 200 22.81 -11.07 22.73
N GLN A 201 22.86 -12.41 22.50
CA GLN A 201 23.22 -12.96 21.20
C GLN A 201 22.22 -12.61 20.11
N ALA A 202 20.91 -12.54 20.44
CA ALA A 202 19.89 -12.12 19.49
C ALA A 202 20.07 -10.65 19.08
N VAL A 203 20.38 -9.76 20.00
CA VAL A 203 20.72 -8.35 19.69
C VAL A 203 21.93 -8.30 18.75
N ALA A 204 23.05 -8.94 19.13
CA ALA A 204 24.25 -8.96 18.30
C ALA A 204 24.03 -9.57 16.92
N PHE A 205 23.18 -10.59 16.82
CA PHE A 205 22.78 -11.21 15.55
C PHE A 205 21.97 -10.26 14.68
N ALA A 206 20.99 -9.54 15.25
CA ALA A 206 20.18 -8.56 14.53
C ALA A 206 21.03 -7.46 13.87
N TYR A 207 22.03 -6.94 14.59
CA TYR A 207 22.96 -5.95 14.02
C TYR A 207 23.85 -6.53 12.91
N ARG A 208 24.43 -7.72 13.11
CA ARG A 208 25.24 -8.39 12.06
C ARG A 208 24.44 -8.74 10.82
N ALA A 209 23.19 -9.15 10.98
CA ALA A 209 22.28 -9.49 9.88
C ALA A 209 21.69 -8.24 9.18
N GLY A 210 21.96 -7.04 9.69
CA GLY A 210 21.43 -5.79 9.15
C GLY A 210 19.92 -5.65 9.36
N ILE A 211 19.35 -6.34 10.37
CA ILE A 211 17.94 -6.27 10.77
C ILE A 211 17.72 -5.07 11.70
N ALA A 212 18.72 -4.70 12.47
CA ALA A 212 18.79 -3.51 13.30
C ALA A 212 19.98 -2.65 12.91
N GLY A 213 19.79 -1.34 12.93
CA GLY A 213 20.79 -0.33 12.62
C GLY A 213 20.29 1.04 13.01
#